data_251c0726cabedd14fa9bf2ed3296ffdb
#
_entry.id   251c0726cabedd14fa9bf2ed3296ffdb
#
_cell.length_a   1.000
_cell.length_b   1.000
_cell.length_c   1.000
_cell.angle_alpha   90.00
_cell.angle_beta   90.00
_cell.angle_gamma   90.00
#
_symmetry.space_group_name_H-M   'P 1'
#
loop_
_entity.id
_entity.type
_entity.pdbx_description
1 polymer ?
#
loop_
_entity_poly.entity_id
_entity_poly.type
_entity_poly.pdbx_seq_one_letter_code
_entity_poly.pdbx_strand_id
1 'polypeptide(L)'
;MSSYGRWYPATRIALALLLWIVLATTQGRAWGEEAGRITILEENDSLYFNSDKHYTQGLRISDLLAGARASDGLRDDAFQALGSVAPAFEPGGTRRTAIFLGQSIFTPKNLSIRPPDPHDRPYAGWLYVGASLLQETGGGMLENAELDFGIVGPGALGKQVQNDFHQFIGIAEANGWSSQLQQEFGAILSYERLWRLPLVGDNGFGVDIVPQLGASIGNILTYGEAGALLRIGKGLGADYGPVRIRPALSGTDYFDADRLDEGKGYYFFAGTQGRVVGRNIFLDGNSFRTSPSVSKKNLVGDVQAGFSVLWSKSLRLDVSVALRTEEFHGQRTPDDICTAALTFSW
;
A
#
# COMPACT_ATOMS: atom_id res chain seq x y z
N MET A 1 -6.95 -38.71 -15.55
CA MET A 1 -8.16 -38.31 -14.82
C MET A 1 -7.85 -37.00 -14.15
N SER A 2 -8.37 -35.90 -14.66
CA SER A 2 -8.05 -34.55 -14.26
C SER A 2 -8.81 -34.18 -12.97
N SER A 3 -8.08 -33.96 -11.90
CA SER A 3 -8.63 -33.32 -10.70
C SER A 3 -8.68 -31.79 -10.93
N TYR A 4 -9.80 -31.29 -11.41
CA TYR A 4 -10.08 -29.86 -11.35
C TYR A 4 -10.13 -29.44 -9.88
N GLY A 5 -9.19 -28.58 -9.48
CA GLY A 5 -9.07 -28.06 -8.13
C GLY A 5 -10.37 -27.40 -7.66
N ARG A 6 -10.91 -27.90 -6.58
CA ARG A 6 -12.03 -27.26 -5.86
C ARG A 6 -11.47 -26.05 -5.12
N TRP A 7 -11.71 -24.87 -5.64
CA TRP A 7 -11.52 -23.62 -4.90
C TRP A 7 -12.29 -23.69 -3.58
N TYR A 8 -11.61 -23.48 -2.45
CA TYR A 8 -12.25 -23.46 -1.16
C TYR A 8 -13.26 -22.30 -1.06
N PRO A 9 -14.34 -22.42 -0.25
CA PRO A 9 -15.39 -21.40 -0.17
C PRO A 9 -14.89 -20.00 0.21
N ALA A 10 -13.80 -19.90 0.99
CA ALA A 10 -13.25 -18.63 1.45
C ALA A 10 -12.63 -17.77 0.32
N THR A 11 -11.90 -18.39 -0.62
CA THR A 11 -11.34 -17.70 -1.79
C THR A 11 -12.45 -17.24 -2.76
N ARG A 12 -13.52 -18.01 -2.87
CA ARG A 12 -14.70 -17.60 -3.66
C ARG A 12 -15.44 -16.43 -3.03
N ILE A 13 -15.54 -16.38 -1.71
CA ILE A 13 -16.19 -15.27 -0.98
C ILE A 13 -15.34 -14.01 -1.10
N ALA A 14 -14.01 -14.09 -0.96
CA ALA A 14 -13.11 -12.97 -1.11
C ALA A 14 -13.13 -12.41 -2.55
N LEU A 15 -13.07 -13.28 -3.57
CA LEU A 15 -13.20 -12.89 -4.98
C LEU A 15 -14.60 -12.32 -5.31
N ALA A 16 -15.67 -12.90 -4.75
CA ALA A 16 -17.02 -12.43 -4.96
C ALA A 16 -17.27 -11.07 -4.29
N LEU A 17 -16.74 -10.84 -3.08
CA LEU A 17 -16.77 -9.54 -2.41
C LEU A 17 -15.96 -8.50 -3.19
N LEU A 18 -14.80 -8.87 -3.71
CA LEU A 18 -13.98 -8.05 -4.61
C LEU A 18 -14.73 -7.66 -5.89
N LEU A 19 -15.34 -8.64 -6.56
CA LEU A 19 -16.16 -8.38 -7.75
C LEU A 19 -17.39 -7.52 -7.42
N TRP A 20 -18.00 -7.71 -6.26
CA TRP A 20 -19.19 -6.96 -5.84
C TRP A 20 -18.84 -5.51 -5.51
N ILE A 21 -17.69 -5.24 -4.85
CA ILE A 21 -17.19 -3.88 -4.62
C ILE A 21 -16.91 -3.18 -5.96
N VAL A 22 -16.22 -3.85 -6.88
CA VAL A 22 -15.95 -3.32 -8.24
C VAL A 22 -17.25 -3.07 -9.01
N LEU A 23 -18.22 -3.98 -8.95
CA LEU A 23 -19.51 -3.84 -9.64
C LEU A 23 -20.45 -2.81 -8.97
N ALA A 24 -20.40 -2.67 -7.65
CA ALA A 24 -21.22 -1.69 -6.94
C ALA A 24 -20.77 -0.24 -7.20
N THR A 25 -19.49 -0.03 -7.49
CA THR A 25 -18.93 1.30 -7.80
C THR A 25 -19.17 1.72 -9.26
N THR A 26 -19.45 0.79 -10.18
CA THR A 26 -19.63 1.08 -11.62
C THR A 26 -21.05 1.47 -12.02
N GLN A 27 -22.04 1.43 -11.11
CA GLN A 27 -23.43 1.75 -11.45
C GLN A 27 -23.74 3.26 -11.37
N GLY A 28 -23.72 3.92 -12.51
CA GLY A 28 -24.54 5.11 -12.74
C GLY A 28 -23.87 6.46 -12.54
N ARG A 29 -22.81 6.80 -13.24
CA ARG A 29 -22.26 8.17 -13.28
C ARG A 29 -22.32 8.79 -14.66
N ALA A 30 -22.81 10.05 -14.71
CA ALA A 30 -22.87 10.85 -15.93
C ALA A 30 -21.44 11.33 -16.32
N TRP A 31 -21.14 11.28 -17.59
CA TRP A 31 -19.91 11.81 -18.19
C TRP A 31 -19.83 13.31 -17.93
N GLY A 32 -18.82 13.77 -17.18
CA GLY A 32 -18.57 15.20 -16.92
C GLY A 32 -17.99 15.54 -15.56
N GLU A 33 -17.85 14.57 -14.65
CA GLU A 33 -17.18 14.74 -13.35
C GLU A 33 -15.79 14.11 -13.38
N GLU A 34 -14.86 14.59 -12.53
CA GLU A 34 -13.55 13.96 -12.36
C GLU A 34 -13.75 12.46 -12.11
N ALA A 35 -13.25 11.63 -13.03
CA ALA A 35 -13.46 10.19 -13.03
C ALA A 35 -12.92 9.55 -11.74
N GLY A 36 -13.63 8.54 -11.23
CA GLY A 36 -13.12 7.64 -10.20
C GLY A 36 -12.00 6.76 -10.75
N ARG A 37 -11.17 6.19 -9.87
CA ARG A 37 -10.05 5.33 -10.27
C ARG A 37 -9.91 4.14 -9.36
N ILE A 38 -9.87 2.95 -9.95
CA ILE A 38 -9.58 1.71 -9.23
C ILE A 38 -8.13 1.35 -9.47
N THR A 39 -7.38 1.13 -8.39
CA THR A 39 -6.02 0.63 -8.43
C THR A 39 -5.98 -0.77 -7.81
N ILE A 40 -5.40 -1.73 -8.53
CA ILE A 40 -5.04 -3.04 -8.03
C ILE A 40 -3.53 -3.05 -7.87
N LEU A 41 -3.05 -3.22 -6.65
CA LEU A 41 -1.65 -3.20 -6.29
C LEU A 41 -1.26 -4.53 -5.65
N GLU A 42 -0.20 -5.13 -6.16
CA GLU A 42 0.43 -6.34 -5.64
C GLU A 42 1.88 -6.04 -5.28
N GLU A 43 2.26 -6.39 -4.06
CA GLU A 43 3.64 -6.41 -3.59
C GLU A 43 4.02 -7.85 -3.24
N ASN A 44 5.18 -8.30 -3.71
CA ASN A 44 5.61 -9.68 -3.50
C ASN A 44 7.14 -9.77 -3.53
N ASP A 45 7.72 -10.61 -2.70
CA ASP A 45 9.15 -10.86 -2.65
C ASP A 45 9.60 -11.92 -3.68
N SER A 46 8.69 -12.72 -4.21
CA SER A 46 9.01 -13.84 -5.11
C SER A 46 8.90 -13.53 -6.59
N LEU A 47 8.20 -12.47 -7.00
CA LEU A 47 7.91 -12.17 -8.42
C LEU A 47 9.17 -12.03 -9.28
N TYR A 48 10.29 -11.57 -8.74
CA TYR A 48 11.56 -11.43 -9.46
C TYR A 48 12.72 -12.12 -8.77
N PHE A 49 12.76 -12.13 -7.43
CA PHE A 49 13.92 -12.58 -6.65
C PHE A 49 13.84 -14.04 -6.21
N ASN A 50 12.74 -14.73 -6.50
CA ASN A 50 12.51 -16.13 -6.16
C ASN A 50 12.72 -16.41 -4.66
N SER A 51 12.34 -15.46 -3.80
CA SER A 51 12.30 -15.60 -2.35
C SER A 51 10.86 -15.66 -1.87
N ASP A 52 10.60 -16.28 -0.72
CA ASP A 52 9.31 -16.31 -0.05
C ASP A 52 9.60 -16.20 1.44
N LYS A 53 9.95 -14.97 1.86
CA LYS A 53 10.42 -14.70 3.23
C LYS A 53 10.00 -13.31 3.69
N HIS A 54 9.73 -13.20 4.96
CA HIS A 54 9.48 -11.96 5.71
C HIS A 54 8.23 -11.21 5.23
N TYR A 55 8.29 -10.37 4.24
CA TYR A 55 7.12 -9.72 3.63
C TYR A 55 6.76 -10.47 2.34
N THR A 56 6.02 -11.54 2.48
CA THR A 56 5.73 -12.50 1.40
C THR A 56 4.78 -11.93 0.35
N GLN A 57 3.72 -11.24 0.79
CA GLN A 57 2.71 -10.70 -0.12
C GLN A 57 1.99 -9.51 0.49
N GLY A 58 1.61 -8.56 -0.36
CA GLY A 58 0.67 -7.50 -0.09
C GLY A 58 -0.23 -7.26 -1.28
N LEU A 59 -1.54 -7.43 -1.11
CA LEU A 59 -2.55 -7.08 -2.10
C LEU A 59 -3.38 -5.91 -1.56
N ARG A 60 -3.53 -4.83 -2.36
CA ARG A 60 -4.44 -3.73 -2.05
C ARG A 60 -5.27 -3.38 -3.27
N ILE A 61 -6.55 -3.20 -3.06
CA ILE A 61 -7.46 -2.67 -4.07
C ILE A 61 -8.04 -1.39 -3.49
N SER A 62 -7.83 -0.28 -4.19
CA SER A 62 -8.32 1.04 -3.81
C SER A 62 -9.21 1.62 -4.90
N ASP A 63 -10.19 2.40 -4.46
CA ASP A 63 -11.03 3.24 -5.31
C ASP A 63 -10.84 4.69 -4.88
N LEU A 64 -10.15 5.48 -5.71
CA LEU A 64 -10.13 6.93 -5.58
C LEU A 64 -11.46 7.44 -6.13
N LEU A 65 -12.31 7.87 -5.22
CA LEU A 65 -13.68 8.28 -5.56
C LEU A 65 -13.64 9.49 -6.51
N ALA A 66 -14.59 9.52 -7.42
CA ALA A 66 -14.79 10.67 -8.30
C ALA A 66 -14.92 11.97 -7.50
N GLY A 67 -14.55 13.09 -8.12
CA GLY A 67 -14.60 14.42 -7.49
C GLY A 67 -15.95 14.68 -6.83
N ALA A 68 -15.93 15.25 -5.64
CA ALA A 68 -17.16 15.47 -4.89
C ALA A 68 -18.02 16.57 -5.52
N ARG A 69 -19.29 16.33 -5.57
CA ARG A 69 -20.27 17.41 -5.66
C ARG A 69 -20.21 18.25 -4.39
N ALA A 70 -20.56 19.53 -4.49
CA ALA A 70 -20.61 20.49 -3.38
C ALA A 70 -21.54 20.09 -2.20
N SER A 71 -22.06 18.86 -2.16
CA SER A 71 -23.06 18.36 -1.20
C SER A 71 -22.56 17.23 -0.27
N ASP A 72 -21.27 16.85 -0.30
CA ASP A 72 -20.78 15.76 0.55
C ASP A 72 -20.35 16.26 1.94
N GLY A 73 -21.31 16.75 2.72
CA GLY A 73 -21.08 17.34 4.04
C GLY A 73 -20.21 16.50 4.97
N LEU A 74 -20.41 15.17 5.00
CA LEU A 74 -19.63 14.26 5.85
C LEU A 74 -18.12 14.27 5.50
N ARG A 75 -17.79 14.39 4.22
CA ARG A 75 -16.39 14.46 3.76
C ARG A 75 -15.74 15.78 4.16
N ASP A 76 -16.45 16.89 3.93
CA ASP A 76 -15.96 18.22 4.31
C ASP A 76 -15.84 18.33 5.82
N ASP A 77 -16.76 17.77 6.59
CA ASP A 77 -16.69 17.68 8.04
C ASP A 77 -15.44 16.90 8.50
N ALA A 78 -15.09 15.81 7.83
CA ALA A 78 -13.88 15.04 8.12
C ALA A 78 -12.59 15.85 7.85
N PHE A 79 -12.50 16.57 6.73
CA PHE A 79 -11.38 17.47 6.44
C PHE A 79 -11.29 18.62 7.46
N GLN A 80 -12.42 19.19 7.85
CA GLN A 80 -12.46 20.24 8.88
C GLN A 80 -12.05 19.72 10.26
N ALA A 81 -12.52 18.54 10.64
CA ALA A 81 -12.18 17.91 11.92
C ALA A 81 -10.68 17.63 12.01
N LEU A 82 -10.05 17.11 10.96
CA LEU A 82 -8.60 16.90 10.92
C LEU A 82 -7.83 18.23 10.95
N GLY A 83 -8.28 19.23 10.20
CA GLY A 83 -7.68 20.56 10.19
C GLY A 83 -7.79 21.29 11.54
N SER A 84 -8.76 20.95 12.38
CA SER A 84 -8.93 21.55 13.71
C SER A 84 -7.94 21.00 14.76
N VAL A 85 -7.39 19.81 14.56
CA VAL A 85 -6.47 19.14 15.52
C VAL A 85 -5.00 19.20 15.13
N ALA A 86 -4.70 19.58 13.87
CA ALA A 86 -3.34 19.72 13.37
C ALA A 86 -3.30 20.84 12.32
N PRO A 87 -2.13 21.43 12.03
CA PRO A 87 -1.96 22.35 10.89
C PRO A 87 -1.97 21.53 9.57
N ALA A 88 -3.10 20.88 9.31
CA ALA A 88 -3.34 19.96 8.20
C ALA A 88 -4.64 20.36 7.50
N PHE A 89 -4.72 20.09 6.20
CA PHE A 89 -5.93 20.32 5.40
C PHE A 89 -6.47 21.75 5.47
N GLU A 90 -5.58 22.74 5.34
CA GLU A 90 -5.98 24.13 5.28
C GLU A 90 -7.05 24.37 4.19
N PRO A 91 -7.96 25.37 4.36
CA PRO A 91 -8.97 25.66 3.37
C PRO A 91 -8.37 25.95 1.99
N GLY A 92 -8.87 25.28 0.96
CA GLY A 92 -8.41 25.41 -0.43
C GLY A 92 -7.72 24.15 -0.95
N GLY A 93 -7.53 24.08 -2.26
CA GLY A 93 -6.93 22.92 -2.93
C GLY A 93 -7.94 21.86 -3.38
N THR A 94 -7.43 20.88 -4.11
CA THR A 94 -8.22 19.75 -4.65
C THR A 94 -8.31 18.65 -3.61
N ARG A 95 -9.53 18.32 -3.20
CA ARG A 95 -9.82 17.29 -2.20
C ARG A 95 -10.32 16.02 -2.86
N ARG A 96 -9.74 14.89 -2.44
CA ARG A 96 -10.09 13.56 -2.89
C ARG A 96 -10.26 12.63 -1.70
N THR A 97 -11.02 11.57 -1.89
CA THR A 97 -11.17 10.48 -0.92
C THR A 97 -10.93 9.16 -1.63
N ALA A 98 -10.16 8.28 -1.02
CA ALA A 98 -10.02 6.91 -1.46
C ALA A 98 -10.55 5.95 -0.38
N ILE A 99 -11.08 4.83 -0.82
CA ILE A 99 -11.42 3.69 0.04
C ILE A 99 -10.66 2.47 -0.46
N PHE A 100 -10.31 1.56 0.43
CA PHE A 100 -9.54 0.38 0.01
C PHE A 100 -9.75 -0.83 0.90
N LEU A 101 -9.45 -1.98 0.32
CA LEU A 101 -9.32 -3.26 0.98
C LEU A 101 -7.91 -3.78 0.74
N GLY A 102 -7.23 -4.26 1.77
CA GLY A 102 -5.89 -4.82 1.64
C GLY A 102 -5.67 -6.05 2.51
N GLN A 103 -4.71 -6.86 2.07
CA GLN A 103 -4.17 -7.97 2.84
C GLN A 103 -2.65 -7.95 2.74
N SER A 104 -1.98 -8.17 3.88
CA SER A 104 -0.53 -8.39 3.93
C SER A 104 -0.22 -9.71 4.62
N ILE A 105 0.74 -10.45 4.09
CA ILE A 105 1.17 -11.76 4.59
C ILE A 105 2.64 -11.69 4.96
N PHE A 106 2.96 -12.12 6.16
CA PHE A 106 4.30 -12.18 6.70
C PHE A 106 4.64 -13.61 7.09
N THR A 107 5.84 -14.07 6.74
CA THR A 107 6.30 -15.43 7.04
C THR A 107 7.77 -15.43 7.46
N PRO A 108 8.25 -16.45 8.18
CA PRO A 108 9.67 -16.66 8.38
C PRO A 108 10.33 -17.11 7.05
N LYS A 109 11.65 -17.05 7.01
CA LYS A 109 12.45 -17.46 5.85
C LYS A 109 12.26 -18.93 5.45
N ASN A 110 12.07 -19.81 6.42
CA ASN A 110 11.93 -21.25 6.15
C ASN A 110 10.48 -21.71 6.40
N LEU A 111 9.74 -21.90 5.31
CA LEU A 111 8.33 -22.30 5.33
C LEU A 111 8.09 -23.77 5.64
N SER A 112 9.14 -24.63 5.52
CA SER A 112 9.00 -26.10 5.71
C SER A 112 9.09 -26.55 7.15
N ILE A 113 9.59 -25.69 8.06
CA ILE A 113 9.85 -26.05 9.46
C ILE A 113 8.58 -25.90 10.32
N ARG A 114 8.33 -26.90 11.17
CA ARG A 114 7.28 -26.88 12.16
C ARG A 114 7.79 -27.48 13.50
N PRO A 115 7.80 -26.72 14.63
CA PRO A 115 7.44 -25.29 14.75
C PRO A 115 8.43 -24.39 13.98
N PRO A 116 8.01 -23.17 13.60
CA PRO A 116 8.91 -22.18 12.99
C PRO A 116 10.08 -21.82 13.92
N ASP A 117 11.19 -21.32 13.34
CA ASP A 117 12.32 -20.81 14.10
C ASP A 117 11.86 -19.63 14.98
N PRO A 118 12.01 -19.72 16.34
CA PRO A 118 11.59 -18.65 17.24
C PRO A 118 12.45 -17.37 17.13
N HIS A 119 13.57 -17.42 16.41
CA HIS A 119 14.46 -16.28 16.14
C HIS A 119 14.19 -15.63 14.78
N ASP A 120 13.21 -16.12 14.05
CA ASP A 120 12.80 -15.56 12.76
C ASP A 120 11.42 -14.91 12.89
N ARG A 121 11.05 -14.10 11.90
CA ARG A 121 9.76 -13.38 11.85
C ARG A 121 8.59 -14.36 12.04
N PRO A 122 7.62 -14.03 12.90
CA PRO A 122 6.41 -14.84 13.04
C PRO A 122 5.57 -14.88 11.76
N TYR A 123 4.84 -15.97 11.58
CA TYR A 123 3.72 -15.99 10.64
C TYR A 123 2.64 -15.00 11.07
N ALA A 124 2.17 -14.18 10.13
CA ALA A 124 1.05 -13.29 10.39
C ALA A 124 0.32 -12.93 9.08
N GLY A 125 -1.00 -12.80 9.17
CA GLY A 125 -1.82 -12.14 8.17
C GLY A 125 -2.41 -10.86 8.75
N TRP A 126 -2.54 -9.82 7.92
CA TRP A 126 -3.25 -8.58 8.21
C TRP A 126 -4.27 -8.34 7.11
N LEU A 127 -5.56 -8.40 7.43
CA LEU A 127 -6.67 -8.10 6.51
C LEU A 127 -7.35 -6.83 7.00
N TYR A 128 -7.47 -5.81 6.13
CA TYR A 128 -7.93 -4.49 6.53
C TYR A 128 -8.76 -3.81 5.45
N VAL A 129 -9.59 -2.90 5.89
CA VAL A 129 -10.25 -1.89 5.08
C VAL A 129 -9.81 -0.53 5.57
N GLY A 130 -9.80 0.45 4.70
CA GLY A 130 -9.42 1.80 5.10
C GLY A 130 -9.96 2.87 4.17
N ALA A 131 -9.73 4.11 4.59
CA ALA A 131 -10.06 5.29 3.84
C ALA A 131 -8.94 6.33 3.94
N SER A 132 -8.72 7.07 2.86
CA SER A 132 -7.78 8.17 2.78
C SER A 132 -8.49 9.47 2.46
N LEU A 133 -8.10 10.53 3.14
CA LEU A 133 -8.43 11.91 2.80
C LEU A 133 -7.18 12.56 2.21
N LEU A 134 -7.29 13.02 0.97
CA LEU A 134 -6.20 13.57 0.17
C LEU A 134 -6.51 15.03 -0.17
N GLN A 135 -5.57 15.93 0.04
CA GLN A 135 -5.70 17.34 -0.35
C GLN A 135 -4.43 17.82 -1.04
N GLU A 136 -4.56 18.22 -2.29
CA GLU A 136 -3.47 18.83 -3.05
C GLU A 136 -3.67 20.35 -3.08
N THR A 137 -2.62 21.07 -2.73
CA THR A 137 -2.60 22.53 -2.80
C THR A 137 -2.02 22.99 -4.13
N GLY A 138 -2.44 24.15 -4.61
CA GLY A 138 -1.90 24.74 -5.85
C GLY A 138 -0.37 24.96 -5.85
N GLY A 139 0.28 24.87 -4.69
CA GLY A 139 1.73 24.97 -4.55
C GLY A 139 2.50 23.66 -4.70
N GLY A 140 1.86 22.55 -5.12
CA GLY A 140 2.52 21.27 -5.29
C GLY A 140 2.76 20.52 -3.99
N MET A 141 1.99 20.78 -2.94
CA MET A 141 1.98 20.02 -1.70
C MET A 141 0.74 19.12 -1.66
N LEU A 142 0.94 17.86 -1.32
CA LEU A 142 -0.12 16.88 -1.07
C LEU A 142 -0.11 16.47 0.39
N GLU A 143 -1.27 16.48 1.01
CA GLU A 143 -1.53 15.92 2.32
C GLU A 143 -2.38 14.67 2.18
N ASN A 144 -2.05 13.64 2.94
CA ASN A 144 -2.81 12.41 3.01
C ASN A 144 -2.98 11.97 4.46
N ALA A 145 -4.23 11.80 4.89
CA ALA A 145 -4.57 11.13 6.14
C ALA A 145 -5.27 9.81 5.81
N GLU A 146 -4.76 8.71 6.34
CA GLU A 146 -5.25 7.36 6.08
C GLU A 146 -5.62 6.68 7.40
N LEU A 147 -6.77 6.03 7.42
CA LEU A 147 -7.27 5.28 8.57
C LEU A 147 -7.59 3.86 8.14
N ASP A 148 -6.89 2.90 8.75
CA ASP A 148 -7.06 1.47 8.53
C ASP A 148 -7.70 0.79 9.73
N PHE A 149 -8.64 -0.11 9.47
CA PHE A 149 -9.22 -1.03 10.45
C PHE A 149 -9.16 -2.46 9.93
N GLY A 150 -8.81 -3.40 10.78
CA GLY A 150 -8.72 -4.78 10.34
C GLY A 150 -8.44 -5.77 11.46
N ILE A 151 -7.97 -6.93 11.03
CA ILE A 151 -7.65 -8.05 11.91
C ILE A 151 -6.29 -8.65 11.57
N VAL A 152 -5.53 -8.97 12.60
CA VAL A 152 -4.31 -9.80 12.52
C VAL A 152 -4.64 -11.22 12.96
N GLY A 153 -3.91 -12.20 12.43
CA GLY A 153 -4.01 -13.60 12.82
C GLY A 153 -4.90 -14.45 11.93
N PRO A 154 -5.48 -15.56 12.41
CA PRO A 154 -6.19 -16.54 11.59
C PRO A 154 -7.32 -15.98 10.74
N GLY A 155 -8.05 -15.00 11.27
CA GLY A 155 -9.15 -14.32 10.55
C GLY A 155 -8.70 -13.47 9.38
N ALA A 156 -7.42 -13.13 9.30
CA ALA A 156 -6.85 -12.44 8.14
C ALA A 156 -6.61 -13.37 6.92
N LEU A 157 -6.89 -14.67 7.04
CA LEU A 157 -6.86 -15.67 5.96
C LEU A 157 -5.48 -15.86 5.29
N GLY A 158 -4.37 -15.42 5.91
CA GLY A 158 -3.04 -15.49 5.31
C GLY A 158 -2.62 -16.91 4.94
N LYS A 159 -2.89 -17.89 5.82
CA LYS A 159 -2.65 -19.31 5.52
C LYS A 159 -3.37 -19.78 4.25
N GLN A 160 -4.65 -19.46 4.15
CA GLN A 160 -5.48 -19.91 3.05
C GLN A 160 -4.99 -19.32 1.72
N VAL A 161 -4.75 -18.00 1.71
CA VAL A 161 -4.31 -17.31 0.50
C VAL A 161 -2.94 -17.81 0.06
N GLN A 162 -1.95 -17.90 0.96
CA GLN A 162 -0.62 -18.39 0.60
C GLN A 162 -0.65 -19.84 0.12
N ASN A 163 -1.27 -20.75 0.87
CA ASN A 163 -1.25 -22.16 0.51
C ASN A 163 -2.08 -22.46 -0.74
N ASP A 164 -3.22 -21.78 -0.96
CA ASP A 164 -3.99 -21.92 -2.20
C ASP A 164 -3.18 -21.41 -3.41
N PHE A 165 -2.41 -20.33 -3.25
CA PHE A 165 -1.52 -19.82 -4.29
C PHE A 165 -0.35 -20.78 -4.55
N HIS A 166 0.32 -21.30 -3.52
CA HIS A 166 1.37 -22.30 -3.63
C HIS A 166 0.88 -23.55 -4.38
N GLN A 167 -0.30 -24.02 -4.05
CA GLN A 167 -0.92 -25.15 -4.75
C GLN A 167 -1.18 -24.84 -6.23
N PHE A 168 -1.65 -23.62 -6.51
CA PHE A 168 -1.91 -23.18 -7.89
C PHE A 168 -0.64 -23.17 -8.76
N ILE A 169 0.49 -22.71 -8.22
CA ILE A 169 1.78 -22.65 -8.93
C ILE A 169 2.64 -23.89 -8.75
N GLY A 170 2.16 -24.91 -8.01
CA GLY A 170 2.82 -26.21 -7.87
C GLY A 170 4.03 -26.24 -6.93
N ILE A 171 4.08 -25.33 -5.93
CA ILE A 171 5.10 -25.34 -4.89
C ILE A 171 4.56 -25.84 -3.55
N ALA A 172 5.48 -26.20 -2.62
CA ALA A 172 5.12 -26.77 -1.34
C ALA A 172 4.37 -25.76 -0.45
N GLU A 173 3.39 -26.24 0.31
CA GLU A 173 2.66 -25.45 1.29
C GLU A 173 3.55 -24.96 2.45
N ALA A 174 3.22 -23.82 3.01
CA ALA A 174 3.84 -23.31 4.22
C ALA A 174 3.28 -24.01 5.46
N ASN A 175 4.17 -24.67 6.23
CA ASN A 175 3.78 -25.59 7.31
C ASN A 175 3.62 -24.95 8.69
N GLY A 176 4.13 -23.73 8.90
CA GLY A 176 4.23 -23.09 10.21
C GLY A 176 3.03 -22.27 10.66
N TRP A 177 1.99 -22.15 9.86
CA TRP A 177 0.81 -21.30 10.13
C TRP A 177 0.06 -21.60 11.42
N SER A 178 0.21 -22.82 12.00
CA SER A 178 -0.36 -23.12 13.31
C SER A 178 0.25 -22.30 14.45
N SER A 179 1.42 -21.70 14.24
CA SER A 179 2.15 -20.86 15.18
C SER A 179 2.12 -19.37 14.80
N GLN A 180 1.14 -18.94 13.99
CA GLN A 180 0.97 -17.55 13.62
C GLN A 180 0.56 -16.67 14.81
N LEU A 181 0.65 -15.34 14.64
CA LEU A 181 0.08 -14.39 15.58
C LEU A 181 -1.40 -14.70 15.84
N GLN A 182 -1.83 -14.45 17.05
CA GLN A 182 -3.22 -14.69 17.47
C GLN A 182 -4.13 -13.60 16.91
N GLN A 183 -5.44 -13.90 16.86
CA GLN A 183 -6.46 -12.97 16.44
C GLN A 183 -6.45 -11.70 17.29
N GLU A 184 -6.30 -10.56 16.63
CA GLU A 184 -6.35 -9.23 17.23
C GLU A 184 -6.96 -8.23 16.27
N PHE A 185 -7.87 -7.39 16.76
CA PHE A 185 -8.36 -6.24 15.99
C PHE A 185 -7.33 -5.12 16.01
N GLY A 186 -7.19 -4.44 14.91
CA GLY A 186 -6.23 -3.36 14.77
C GLY A 186 -6.75 -2.13 14.08
N ALA A 187 -6.11 -1.02 14.43
CA ALA A 187 -6.29 0.26 13.75
C ALA A 187 -4.94 0.93 13.56
N ILE A 188 -4.81 1.66 12.45
CA ILE A 188 -3.66 2.52 12.14
C ILE A 188 -4.21 3.84 11.66
N LEU A 189 -3.76 4.95 12.23
CA LEU A 189 -3.94 6.29 11.70
C LEU A 189 -2.60 6.77 11.17
N SER A 190 -2.54 7.11 9.90
CA SER A 190 -1.35 7.61 9.22
C SER A 190 -1.59 9.02 8.69
N TYR A 191 -0.57 9.84 8.73
CA TYR A 191 -0.55 11.15 8.11
C TYR A 191 0.78 11.38 7.43
N GLU A 192 0.74 11.94 6.21
CA GLU A 192 1.94 12.31 5.47
C GLU A 192 1.75 13.57 4.65
N ARG A 193 2.87 14.23 4.37
CA ARG A 193 3.00 15.33 3.42
C ARG A 193 4.04 15.01 2.38
N LEU A 194 3.71 15.33 1.14
CA LEU A 194 4.59 15.21 -0.01
C LEU A 194 4.69 16.58 -0.69
N TRP A 195 5.88 16.94 -1.12
CA TRP A 195 6.12 18.20 -1.84
C TRP A 195 6.70 17.88 -3.21
N ARG A 196 6.00 18.27 -4.26
CA ARG A 196 6.51 18.16 -5.62
C ARG A 196 7.32 19.41 -5.96
N LEU A 197 8.64 19.25 -6.08
CA LEU A 197 9.61 20.30 -6.34
C LEU A 197 10.21 20.10 -7.73
N PRO A 198 9.72 20.82 -8.77
CA PRO A 198 10.31 20.78 -10.10
C PRO A 198 11.77 21.27 -10.06
N LEU A 199 12.69 20.52 -10.68
CA LEU A 199 14.10 20.88 -10.78
C LEU A 199 14.44 21.42 -12.18
N VAL A 200 14.00 20.69 -13.21
CA VAL A 200 14.21 21.04 -14.61
C VAL A 200 12.99 20.57 -15.41
N GLY A 201 12.58 21.33 -16.41
CA GLY A 201 11.52 20.90 -17.31
C GLY A 201 11.35 21.82 -18.49
N ASP A 202 11.10 21.22 -19.67
CA ASP A 202 10.72 21.89 -20.92
C ASP A 202 9.88 20.92 -21.77
N ASN A 203 8.93 21.46 -22.54
CA ASN A 203 8.10 20.72 -23.51
C ASN A 203 7.43 19.44 -22.94
N GLY A 204 6.96 19.49 -21.67
CA GLY A 204 6.28 18.39 -21.01
C GLY A 204 7.21 17.28 -20.44
N PHE A 205 8.51 17.33 -20.73
CA PHE A 205 9.51 16.46 -20.10
C PHE A 205 10.21 17.19 -18.96
N GLY A 206 10.44 16.53 -17.84
CA GLY A 206 11.04 17.18 -16.69
C GLY A 206 11.72 16.24 -15.71
N VAL A 207 12.30 16.85 -14.71
CA VAL A 207 12.86 16.20 -13.52
C VAL A 207 12.29 16.90 -12.31
N ASP A 208 11.81 16.14 -11.35
CA ASP A 208 11.40 16.67 -10.06
C ASP A 208 11.92 15.80 -8.92
N ILE A 209 11.87 16.34 -7.72
CA ILE A 209 12.07 15.61 -6.48
C ILE A 209 10.81 15.76 -5.63
N VAL A 210 10.40 14.65 -5.00
CA VAL A 210 9.23 14.59 -4.11
C VAL A 210 9.70 14.19 -2.72
N PRO A 211 10.15 15.15 -1.88
CA PRO A 211 10.35 14.90 -0.47
C PRO A 211 9.05 14.52 0.22
N GLN A 212 9.13 13.65 1.22
CA GLN A 212 8.00 13.28 2.05
C GLN A 212 8.37 13.18 3.52
N LEU A 213 7.39 13.46 4.37
CA LEU A 213 7.45 13.31 5.81
C LEU A 213 6.13 12.73 6.29
N GLY A 214 6.18 11.72 7.14
CA GLY A 214 4.99 11.06 7.62
C GLY A 214 5.14 10.41 8.98
N ALA A 215 4.01 10.03 9.56
CA ALA A 215 3.94 9.25 10.79
C ALA A 215 2.68 8.39 10.78
N SER A 216 2.77 7.27 11.49
CA SER A 216 1.63 6.38 11.76
C SER A 216 1.57 6.05 13.23
N ILE A 217 0.36 5.94 13.76
CA ILE A 217 0.09 5.53 15.13
C ILE A 217 -1.03 4.49 15.15
N GLY A 218 -0.81 3.41 15.89
CA GLY A 218 -1.78 2.33 16.02
C GLY A 218 -1.24 1.15 16.82
N ASN A 219 -2.09 0.18 17.12
CA ASN A 219 -1.65 -1.06 17.77
C ASN A 219 -0.98 -2.03 16.77
N ILE A 220 -1.14 -1.83 15.48
CA ILE A 220 -0.50 -2.63 14.43
C ILE A 220 0.88 -2.07 14.09
N LEU A 221 0.94 -0.79 13.70
CA LEU A 221 2.16 -0.08 13.33
C LEU A 221 2.19 1.30 13.98
N THR A 222 3.36 1.69 14.49
CA THR A 222 3.65 3.05 14.96
C THR A 222 5.06 3.41 14.52
N TYR A 223 5.20 4.43 13.68
CA TYR A 223 6.49 4.89 13.16
C TYR A 223 6.44 6.35 12.73
N GLY A 224 7.61 6.98 12.65
CA GLY A 224 7.82 8.23 11.92
C GLY A 224 8.75 7.95 10.73
N GLU A 225 8.53 8.64 9.62
CA GLU A 225 9.28 8.41 8.39
C GLU A 225 9.61 9.71 7.66
N ALA A 226 10.72 9.68 6.93
CA ALA A 226 11.12 10.72 6.00
C ALA A 226 11.81 10.10 4.79
N GLY A 227 11.59 10.68 3.61
CA GLY A 227 12.16 10.19 2.38
C GLY A 227 12.10 11.18 1.25
N ALA A 228 12.60 10.78 0.09
CA ALA A 228 12.47 11.54 -1.14
C ALA A 228 12.50 10.62 -2.36
N LEU A 229 11.72 10.98 -3.37
CA LEU A 229 11.64 10.32 -4.66
C LEU A 229 12.10 11.29 -5.75
N LEU A 230 13.13 10.92 -6.51
CA LEU A 230 13.53 11.62 -7.73
C LEU A 230 12.78 11.01 -8.92
N ARG A 231 12.20 11.84 -9.78
CA ARG A 231 11.48 11.40 -10.97
C ARG A 231 11.97 12.12 -12.21
N ILE A 232 12.01 11.39 -13.33
CA ILE A 232 12.42 11.93 -14.63
C ILE A 232 11.49 11.38 -15.72
N GLY A 233 10.83 12.25 -16.49
CA GLY A 233 9.92 11.84 -17.55
C GLY A 233 8.89 12.90 -17.93
N LYS A 234 7.73 12.42 -18.40
CA LYS A 234 6.58 13.23 -18.78
C LYS A 234 5.38 12.96 -17.88
N GLY A 235 4.55 14.00 -17.66
CA GLY A 235 3.34 13.87 -16.86
C GLY A 235 3.58 13.89 -15.35
N LEU A 236 4.74 14.36 -14.89
CA LEU A 236 5.13 14.44 -13.48
C LEU A 236 4.14 15.27 -12.63
N GLY A 237 3.45 16.22 -13.26
CA GLY A 237 2.45 17.06 -12.62
C GLY A 237 1.19 16.34 -12.15
N ALA A 238 0.89 15.15 -12.70
CA ALA A 238 -0.37 14.47 -12.48
C ALA A 238 -0.45 13.72 -11.15
N ASP A 239 0.68 13.37 -10.53
CA ASP A 239 0.75 12.61 -9.29
C ASP A 239 1.95 13.00 -8.41
N TYR A 240 2.18 12.25 -7.34
CA TYR A 240 3.30 12.40 -6.40
C TYR A 240 4.18 11.14 -6.32
N GLY A 241 4.04 10.23 -7.27
CA GLY A 241 4.76 8.96 -7.34
C GLY A 241 3.83 7.74 -7.33
N PRO A 242 4.39 6.52 -7.48
CA PRO A 242 3.63 5.28 -7.49
C PRO A 242 3.07 4.97 -6.10
N VAL A 243 1.84 4.45 -6.05
CA VAL A 243 1.27 3.96 -4.80
C VAL A 243 1.96 2.67 -4.35
N ARG A 244 2.14 2.53 -3.03
CA ARG A 244 2.67 1.31 -2.40
C ARG A 244 1.93 1.02 -1.09
N ILE A 245 2.03 -0.22 -0.59
CA ILE A 245 1.48 -0.59 0.72
C ILE A 245 2.40 -0.08 1.83
N ARG A 246 1.83 0.59 2.82
CA ARG A 246 2.59 1.13 3.95
C ARG A 246 3.08 0.03 4.91
N PRO A 247 4.25 0.21 5.53
CA PRO A 247 5.14 1.36 5.46
C PRO A 247 6.08 1.27 4.24
N ALA A 248 6.05 2.28 3.40
CA ALA A 248 6.91 2.38 2.22
C ALA A 248 7.04 3.82 1.75
N LEU A 249 8.13 4.14 1.05
CA LEU A 249 8.21 5.38 0.27
C LEU A 249 7.13 5.30 -0.81
N SER A 250 6.11 6.11 -0.69
CA SER A 250 4.95 5.98 -1.56
C SER A 250 4.48 7.34 -2.08
N GLY A 251 4.03 7.32 -3.33
CA GLY A 251 2.96 8.20 -3.71
C GLY A 251 1.67 7.78 -3.00
N THR A 252 0.61 8.41 -3.39
CA THR A 252 -0.74 8.12 -2.89
C THR A 252 -1.63 7.75 -4.06
N ASP A 253 -2.87 7.40 -3.78
CA ASP A 253 -3.90 7.23 -4.82
C ASP A 253 -4.25 8.55 -5.55
N TYR A 254 -3.71 9.71 -5.10
CA TYR A 254 -3.94 11.01 -5.73
C TYR A 254 -3.50 11.02 -7.20
N PHE A 255 -4.37 11.50 -8.05
CA PHE A 255 -4.11 11.65 -9.47
C PHE A 255 -4.99 12.74 -10.09
N ASP A 256 -4.38 13.59 -10.90
CA ASP A 256 -5.04 14.64 -11.67
C ASP A 256 -4.75 14.44 -13.17
N ALA A 257 -5.71 13.85 -13.87
CA ALA A 257 -5.59 13.53 -15.29
C ALA A 257 -5.52 14.76 -16.20
N ASP A 258 -5.99 15.92 -15.75
CA ASP A 258 -6.02 17.14 -16.56
C ASP A 258 -4.64 17.79 -16.67
N ARG A 259 -3.70 17.37 -15.82
CA ARG A 259 -2.29 17.77 -15.90
C ARG A 259 -1.45 16.89 -16.84
N LEU A 260 -2.07 15.98 -17.59
CA LEU A 260 -1.38 15.18 -18.60
C LEU A 260 -1.48 15.83 -19.97
N ASP A 261 -0.35 16.12 -20.58
CA ASP A 261 -0.29 16.51 -21.99
C ASP A 261 -0.76 15.33 -22.86
N GLU A 262 -1.72 15.60 -23.78
CA GLU A 262 -2.31 14.57 -24.63
C GLU A 262 -2.87 13.34 -23.88
N GLY A 263 -3.07 13.45 -22.56
CA GLY A 263 -3.57 12.36 -21.71
C GLY A 263 -2.59 11.22 -21.48
N LYS A 264 -1.29 11.40 -21.76
CA LYS A 264 -0.25 10.39 -21.64
C LYS A 264 0.93 10.88 -20.81
N GLY A 265 1.65 9.95 -20.22
CA GLY A 265 2.87 10.24 -19.51
C GLY A 265 3.69 8.98 -19.24
N TYR A 266 4.92 9.16 -18.86
CA TYR A 266 5.79 8.11 -18.36
C TYR A 266 6.92 8.73 -17.56
N TYR A 267 7.37 8.06 -16.55
CA TYR A 267 8.56 8.49 -15.83
C TYR A 267 9.28 7.31 -15.20
N PHE A 268 10.58 7.46 -15.05
CA PHE A 268 11.41 6.64 -14.19
C PHE A 268 11.56 7.34 -12.84
N PHE A 269 11.70 6.55 -11.80
CA PHE A 269 11.90 7.08 -10.46
C PHE A 269 12.89 6.25 -9.66
N ALA A 270 13.57 6.92 -8.72
CA ALA A 270 14.37 6.29 -7.69
C ALA A 270 14.25 7.10 -6.40
N GLY A 271 14.28 6.43 -5.26
CA GLY A 271 14.15 7.13 -3.99
C GLY A 271 14.61 6.31 -2.80
N THR A 272 14.66 6.99 -1.67
CA THR A 272 15.04 6.40 -0.40
C THR A 272 14.17 6.93 0.73
N GLN A 273 13.95 6.08 1.74
CA GLN A 273 13.18 6.41 2.93
C GLN A 273 13.86 5.83 4.16
N GLY A 274 13.80 6.57 5.26
CA GLY A 274 14.16 6.07 6.59
C GLY A 274 12.96 6.13 7.52
N ARG A 275 12.84 5.13 8.40
CA ARG A 275 11.79 5.03 9.42
C ARG A 275 12.37 4.81 10.79
N VAL A 276 11.78 5.49 11.79
CA VAL A 276 11.94 5.16 13.20
C VAL A 276 10.71 4.41 13.66
N VAL A 277 10.85 3.12 13.96
CA VAL A 277 9.75 2.20 14.28
C VAL A 277 9.60 2.05 15.77
N GLY A 278 8.48 2.56 16.31
CA GLY A 278 8.10 2.39 17.71
C GLY A 278 7.41 1.05 17.95
N ARG A 279 6.48 0.65 17.06
CA ARG A 279 5.77 -0.62 17.12
C ARG A 279 5.62 -1.25 15.75
N ASN A 280 5.76 -2.58 15.70
CA ASN A 280 5.44 -3.41 14.55
C ASN A 280 4.93 -4.74 15.08
N ILE A 281 3.60 -4.97 15.07
CA ILE A 281 2.97 -6.17 15.62
C ILE A 281 3.52 -7.46 14.99
N PHE A 282 3.92 -7.39 13.70
CA PHE A 282 4.45 -8.53 12.94
C PHE A 282 5.85 -8.97 13.40
N LEU A 283 6.49 -8.16 14.26
CA LEU A 283 7.78 -8.45 14.90
C LEU A 283 7.65 -8.50 16.43
N ASP A 284 6.95 -7.52 17.01
CA ASP A 284 6.77 -7.38 18.46
C ASP A 284 5.77 -8.39 19.05
N GLY A 285 4.95 -9.03 18.20
CA GLY A 285 3.86 -9.90 18.63
C GLY A 285 2.60 -9.14 19.05
N ASN A 286 1.57 -9.89 19.46
CA ASN A 286 0.26 -9.36 19.83
C ASN A 286 0.35 -8.37 21.00
N SER A 287 -0.56 -7.37 21.02
CA SER A 287 -0.58 -6.30 22.03
C SER A 287 -1.07 -6.76 23.38
N PHE A 288 -2.04 -7.68 23.39
CA PHE A 288 -2.80 -8.04 24.59
C PHE A 288 -2.65 -9.52 24.98
N ARG A 289 -1.78 -10.27 24.30
CA ARG A 289 -1.57 -11.70 24.52
C ARG A 289 -0.11 -12.07 24.24
N THR A 290 0.39 -13.09 24.91
CA THR A 290 1.69 -13.67 24.58
C THR A 290 1.59 -14.39 23.23
N SER A 291 2.48 -14.08 22.31
CA SER A 291 2.57 -14.65 20.97
C SER A 291 4.03 -14.72 20.52
N PRO A 292 4.34 -15.42 19.42
CA PRO A 292 5.67 -15.36 18.82
C PRO A 292 6.08 -13.93 18.53
N SER A 293 7.36 -13.61 18.74
CA SER A 293 7.92 -12.27 18.50
C SER A 293 9.43 -12.36 18.30
N VAL A 294 10.01 -11.34 17.71
CA VAL A 294 11.46 -11.15 17.55
C VAL A 294 11.87 -9.76 18.00
N SER A 295 13.14 -9.56 18.31
CA SER A 295 13.68 -8.24 18.66
C SER A 295 13.80 -7.38 17.41
N LYS A 296 12.87 -6.43 17.23
CA LYS A 296 12.89 -5.53 16.06
C LYS A 296 14.06 -4.54 16.11
N LYS A 297 14.48 -4.06 14.94
CA LYS A 297 15.30 -2.87 14.78
C LYS A 297 14.40 -1.64 14.73
N ASN A 298 14.81 -0.59 15.44
CA ASN A 298 14.03 0.65 15.47
C ASN A 298 14.30 1.56 14.26
N LEU A 299 15.40 1.36 13.54
CA LEU A 299 15.71 2.09 12.31
C LEU A 299 15.63 1.12 11.13
N VAL A 300 14.82 1.47 10.15
CA VAL A 300 14.62 0.71 8.91
C VAL A 300 14.70 1.67 7.74
N GLY A 301 15.42 1.28 6.70
CA GLY A 301 15.56 2.06 5.48
C GLY A 301 15.09 1.28 4.27
N ASP A 302 14.50 1.99 3.30
CA ASP A 302 14.14 1.45 2.00
C ASP A 302 14.87 2.25 0.91
N VAL A 303 15.33 1.56 -0.13
CA VAL A 303 15.74 2.15 -1.41
C VAL A 303 14.87 1.54 -2.48
N GLN A 304 14.29 2.34 -3.35
CA GLN A 304 13.43 1.85 -4.42
C GLN A 304 13.77 2.49 -5.77
N ALA A 305 13.46 1.77 -6.84
CA ALA A 305 13.50 2.28 -8.20
C ALA A 305 12.43 1.60 -9.05
N GLY A 306 11.99 2.29 -10.09
CA GLY A 306 10.96 1.76 -10.98
C GLY A 306 10.58 2.71 -12.09
N PHE A 307 9.44 2.41 -12.69
CA PHE A 307 8.86 3.25 -13.73
C PHE A 307 7.34 3.26 -13.65
N SER A 308 6.76 4.34 -14.15
CA SER A 308 5.31 4.52 -14.32
C SER A 308 5.01 4.82 -15.78
N VAL A 309 3.97 4.19 -16.32
CA VAL A 309 3.45 4.46 -17.66
C VAL A 309 1.98 4.84 -17.53
N LEU A 310 1.66 6.04 -17.94
CA LEU A 310 0.32 6.59 -18.04
C LEU A 310 -0.10 6.49 -19.50
N TRP A 311 -0.66 5.36 -19.88
CA TRP A 311 -0.99 5.04 -21.27
C TRP A 311 -2.09 5.93 -21.83
N SER A 312 -3.01 6.31 -20.95
CA SER A 312 -4.09 7.24 -21.21
C SER A 312 -4.53 7.89 -19.91
N LYS A 313 -5.46 8.85 -19.96
CA LYS A 313 -6.15 9.34 -18.75
C LYS A 313 -6.79 8.21 -17.92
N SER A 314 -7.08 7.06 -18.56
CA SER A 314 -7.82 5.95 -17.95
C SER A 314 -6.98 4.74 -17.55
N LEU A 315 -5.74 4.64 -18.00
CA LEU A 315 -4.91 3.44 -17.75
C LEU A 315 -3.50 3.82 -17.33
N ARG A 316 -3.08 3.30 -16.19
CA ARG A 316 -1.72 3.47 -15.63
C ARG A 316 -1.17 2.14 -15.17
N LEU A 317 0.12 1.92 -15.40
CA LEU A 317 0.91 0.83 -14.88
C LEU A 317 2.11 1.39 -14.12
N ASP A 318 2.31 0.94 -12.89
CA ASP A 318 3.50 1.19 -12.09
C ASP A 318 4.21 -0.12 -11.81
N VAL A 319 5.53 -0.13 -11.96
CA VAL A 319 6.39 -1.26 -11.58
C VAL A 319 7.60 -0.75 -10.83
N SER A 320 7.91 -1.36 -9.69
CA SER A 320 9.09 -1.01 -8.91
C SER A 320 9.70 -2.20 -8.18
N VAL A 321 10.94 -2.03 -7.80
CA VAL A 321 11.65 -2.87 -6.85
C VAL A 321 12.12 -2.01 -5.69
N ALA A 322 12.05 -2.57 -4.48
CA ALA A 322 12.58 -1.95 -3.29
C ALA A 322 13.46 -2.92 -2.52
N LEU A 323 14.53 -2.39 -1.95
CA LEU A 323 15.40 -3.07 -0.99
C LEU A 323 15.14 -2.47 0.38
N ARG A 324 14.70 -3.32 1.32
CA ARG A 324 14.47 -2.95 2.72
C ARG A 324 15.58 -3.49 3.59
N THR A 325 16.20 -2.62 4.39
CA THR A 325 17.18 -3.07 5.39
C THR A 325 16.54 -4.05 6.37
N GLU A 326 17.37 -4.76 7.13
CA GLU A 326 16.88 -5.73 8.10
C GLU A 326 15.98 -5.05 9.15
N GLU A 327 14.83 -5.64 9.40
CA GLU A 327 13.80 -5.14 10.32
C GLU A 327 13.94 -5.71 11.74
N PHE A 328 14.70 -6.82 11.94
CA PHE A 328 14.88 -7.44 13.25
C PHE A 328 16.29 -8.00 13.47
N HIS A 329 16.66 -8.19 14.73
CA HIS A 329 17.92 -8.80 15.10
C HIS A 329 17.90 -10.29 14.77
N GLY A 330 18.88 -10.76 13.99
CA GLY A 330 18.93 -12.13 13.48
C GLY A 330 18.58 -12.25 12.00
N GLN A 331 17.90 -11.29 11.44
CA GLN A 331 17.75 -11.18 9.98
C GLN A 331 19.12 -10.96 9.33
N ARG A 332 19.49 -11.79 8.35
CA ARG A 332 20.85 -11.82 7.79
C ARG A 332 21.02 -11.02 6.51
N THR A 333 19.93 -10.76 5.82
CA THR A 333 19.91 -10.07 4.52
C THR A 333 18.76 -9.10 4.45
N PRO A 334 18.91 -7.99 3.74
CA PRO A 334 17.79 -7.14 3.35
C PRO A 334 16.65 -7.93 2.68
N ASP A 335 15.48 -7.36 2.65
CA ASP A 335 14.34 -7.89 1.93
C ASP A 335 14.16 -7.18 0.60
N ASP A 336 13.87 -7.98 -0.43
CA ASP A 336 13.57 -7.51 -1.76
C ASP A 336 12.05 -7.50 -1.93
N ILE A 337 11.48 -6.41 -2.43
CA ILE A 337 10.03 -6.26 -2.64
C ILE A 337 9.81 -5.78 -4.06
N CYS A 338 9.09 -6.57 -4.85
CA CYS A 338 8.60 -6.16 -6.16
C CYS A 338 7.18 -5.62 -6.02
N THR A 339 6.88 -4.53 -6.70
CA THR A 339 5.55 -3.91 -6.72
C THR A 339 5.08 -3.80 -8.16
N ALA A 340 3.83 -4.19 -8.40
CA ALA A 340 3.11 -3.89 -9.63
C ALA A 340 1.74 -3.30 -9.27
N ALA A 341 1.38 -2.18 -9.89
CA ALA A 341 0.06 -1.58 -9.72
C ALA A 341 -0.56 -1.26 -11.07
N LEU A 342 -1.82 -1.61 -11.22
CA LEU A 342 -2.61 -1.32 -12.40
C LEU A 342 -3.82 -0.47 -12.00
N THR A 343 -3.93 0.71 -12.61
CA THR A 343 -4.99 1.67 -12.29
C THR A 343 -5.87 1.91 -13.50
N PHE A 344 -7.17 1.88 -13.27
CA PHE A 344 -8.21 2.15 -14.26
C PHE A 344 -9.07 3.34 -13.82
N SER A 345 -9.37 4.27 -14.73
CA SER A 345 -10.40 5.30 -14.52
C SER A 345 -11.74 4.84 -15.10
N TRP A 346 -12.81 5.17 -14.45
CA TRP A 346 -14.18 4.79 -14.80
C TRP A 346 -15.15 5.94 -14.60
#